data_d7f438e316cbd27c87e4f0a596845e50
#
_entry.id   d7f438e316cbd27c87e4f0a596845e50
#
_cell.length_a   1.000
_cell.length_b   1.000
_cell.length_c   1.000
_cell.angle_alpha   90.00
_cell.angle_beta   90.00
_cell.angle_gamma   90.00
#
_symmetry.space_group_name_H-M   'P 1'
#
loop_
_entity.id
_entity.type
_entity.pdbx_description
1 polymer ?
#
loop_
_entity_poly.entity_id
_entity_poly.type
_entity_poly.pdbx_seq_one_letter_code
_entity_poly.pdbx_strand_id
1 'polypeptide(L)'
;MKKGNIILLVLSSIYTLVIEYMFYPEYIRYQEAGGLFLMTNDYLQGYLLAPTGWNSLITNFLSQFYHPLSLGLFVETGLLLITAAILLLYLRQWKAALHGWIITVPIIMFCIYQYAWNLSALLQYNLFLLTLVFYLFIQNKVIRYTSALIAIPFLYLLLPENCLLLLYLYGIVFERIFFKQKGFPMLPVINLVLVAVWPLLWQNFVFYTPVNQLYTFINPEYGMRYIYVYYALFLIPLCSVFLSGRKENRYISIAFPLLLIAFSCYSIYSSPNREREKRLAVQRYAEEQQWNRVLQTIHTSNSSEAYYHPYLMLALNEKGILPEQLFHYPVQSADRIYFPANELGGANFNSLFAYALGLKHEALHQLAQANAMSPQGLSFSRLRRLIDWQTESGNLPLAQKYMDILQTSTCHNQWIKERTERISKPLTTSKEAYKEDFIIDASSPLILLTQAVKADTTNRKALDYLLCGVLLDKDLKGFYNLFRQYFPLGEAIPIHYQEALLVVDLMFPHLEATRNYPVTPTCRLAFEDFGVLMSQRPNTDHVLRQKYGNTYWYYGFIRTA
;
A
#
# COMPACT_ATOMS: atom_id res chain seq x y z
N MET A 1 -7.78 30.62 -25.64
CA MET A 1 -8.72 29.85 -24.80
C MET A 1 -9.85 30.77 -24.35
N LYS A 2 -11.11 30.30 -24.34
CA LYS A 2 -12.21 31.08 -23.72
C LYS A 2 -11.93 31.20 -22.22
N LYS A 3 -12.22 32.35 -21.59
CA LYS A 3 -12.02 32.57 -20.15
C LYS A 3 -12.60 31.44 -19.29
N GLY A 4 -13.76 30.90 -19.69
CA GLY A 4 -14.40 29.78 -18.98
C GLY A 4 -13.58 28.48 -18.92
N ASN A 5 -12.81 28.14 -19.95
CA ASN A 5 -11.97 26.93 -19.95
C ASN A 5 -10.75 27.07 -19.02
N ILE A 6 -10.21 28.28 -18.86
CA ILE A 6 -9.13 28.56 -17.91
C ILE A 6 -9.66 28.40 -16.48
N ILE A 7 -10.83 28.97 -16.21
CA ILE A 7 -11.49 28.84 -14.90
C ILE A 7 -11.75 27.36 -14.57
N LEU A 8 -12.24 26.58 -15.52
CA LEU A 8 -12.48 25.14 -15.33
C LEU A 8 -11.18 24.38 -14.99
N LEU A 9 -10.09 24.67 -15.70
CA LEU A 9 -8.78 24.06 -15.42
C LEU A 9 -8.28 24.41 -14.01
N VAL A 10 -8.37 25.68 -13.62
CA VAL A 10 -7.95 26.12 -12.27
C VAL A 10 -8.81 25.48 -11.18
N LEU A 11 -10.13 25.44 -11.36
CA LEU A 11 -11.02 24.79 -10.40
C LEU A 11 -10.77 23.29 -10.31
N SER A 12 -10.52 22.61 -11.42
CA SER A 12 -10.16 21.19 -11.43
C SER A 12 -8.85 20.93 -10.69
N SER A 13 -7.84 21.79 -10.86
CA SER A 13 -6.55 21.67 -10.15
C SER A 13 -6.71 21.84 -8.64
N ILE A 14 -7.47 22.85 -8.21
CA ILE A 14 -7.74 23.09 -6.80
C ILE A 14 -8.50 21.90 -6.22
N TYR A 15 -9.51 21.40 -6.94
CA TYR A 15 -10.29 20.24 -6.53
C TYR A 15 -9.41 19.01 -6.32
N THR A 16 -8.55 18.67 -7.31
CA THR A 16 -7.65 17.50 -7.22
C THR A 16 -6.69 17.63 -6.05
N LEU A 17 -6.01 18.78 -5.92
CA LEU A 17 -5.08 19.02 -4.80
C LEU A 17 -5.75 18.87 -3.43
N VAL A 18 -6.96 19.42 -3.28
CA VAL A 18 -7.70 19.33 -2.00
C VAL A 18 -8.11 17.90 -1.71
N ILE A 19 -8.66 17.18 -2.69
CA ILE A 19 -9.09 15.79 -2.51
C ILE A 19 -7.90 14.88 -2.20
N GLU A 20 -6.83 14.95 -2.96
CA GLU A 20 -5.65 14.12 -2.77
C GLU A 20 -4.96 14.41 -1.44
N TYR A 21 -4.82 15.69 -1.07
CA TYR A 21 -4.22 16.08 0.21
C TYR A 21 -5.05 15.63 1.42
N MET A 22 -6.39 15.75 1.35
CA MET A 22 -7.27 15.44 2.48
C MET A 22 -7.61 13.96 2.64
N PHE A 23 -7.71 13.22 1.53
CA PHE A 23 -8.24 11.86 1.54
C PHE A 23 -7.23 10.78 1.15
N TYR A 24 -6.13 11.11 0.47
CA TYR A 24 -5.17 10.13 -0.05
C TYR A 24 -3.69 10.43 0.26
N PRO A 25 -3.33 11.12 1.36
CA PRO A 25 -1.94 11.51 1.60
C PRO A 25 -1.01 10.31 1.81
N GLU A 26 -1.48 9.25 2.43
CA GLU A 26 -0.66 8.06 2.67
C GLU A 26 -0.57 7.16 1.44
N TYR A 27 -1.64 7.06 0.67
CA TYR A 27 -1.61 6.35 -0.61
C TYR A 27 -0.60 6.97 -1.58
N ILE A 28 -0.57 8.30 -1.69
CA ILE A 28 0.39 9.00 -2.53
C ILE A 28 1.82 8.65 -2.09
N ARG A 29 2.15 8.75 -0.81
CA ARG A 29 3.47 8.34 -0.30
C ARG A 29 3.79 6.87 -0.56
N TYR A 30 2.78 6.00 -0.43
CA TYR A 30 2.94 4.56 -0.62
C TYR A 30 3.29 4.19 -2.08
N GLN A 31 2.90 4.99 -3.06
CA GLN A 31 3.22 4.73 -4.46
C GLN A 31 4.74 4.70 -4.72
N GLU A 32 5.53 5.46 -3.97
CA GLU A 32 7.02 5.38 -4.03
C GLU A 32 7.53 4.00 -3.61
N ALA A 33 6.86 3.35 -2.66
CA ALA A 33 7.23 2.01 -2.22
C ALA A 33 7.01 0.92 -3.30
N GLY A 34 6.29 1.24 -4.36
CA GLY A 34 5.99 0.33 -5.47
C GLY A 34 7.18 -0.03 -6.33
N GLY A 35 8.23 0.80 -6.44
CA GLY A 35 9.41 0.49 -7.23
C GLY A 35 10.48 1.57 -7.17
N LEU A 36 11.71 1.18 -7.41
CA LEU A 36 12.86 2.07 -7.47
C LEU A 36 13.33 2.20 -8.93
N PHE A 37 13.44 3.43 -9.40
CA PHE A 37 14.03 3.69 -10.72
C PHE A 37 15.55 3.75 -10.62
N LEU A 38 16.25 2.98 -11.45
CA LEU A 38 17.70 2.92 -11.49
C LEU A 38 18.22 3.33 -12.88
N MET A 39 19.31 4.10 -12.89
CA MET A 39 19.99 4.50 -14.12
C MET A 39 21.09 3.49 -14.51
N THR A 40 20.75 2.19 -14.52
CA THR A 40 21.67 1.13 -14.96
C THR A 40 21.20 0.53 -16.28
N ASN A 41 22.16 0.10 -17.12
CA ASN A 41 21.82 -0.50 -18.41
C ASN A 41 20.95 -1.76 -18.26
N ASP A 42 21.25 -2.61 -17.29
CA ASP A 42 20.50 -3.85 -17.05
C ASP A 42 19.05 -3.57 -16.66
N TYR A 43 18.83 -2.57 -15.78
CA TYR A 43 17.50 -2.14 -15.39
C TYR A 43 16.72 -1.58 -16.59
N LEU A 44 17.30 -0.69 -17.37
CA LEU A 44 16.66 -0.09 -18.54
C LEU A 44 16.34 -1.14 -19.61
N GLN A 45 17.27 -2.07 -19.90
CA GLN A 45 17.07 -3.14 -20.87
C GLN A 45 15.88 -4.04 -20.49
N GLY A 46 15.65 -4.29 -19.20
CA GLY A 46 14.51 -5.07 -18.72
C GLY A 46 13.14 -4.49 -19.12
N TYR A 47 13.06 -3.17 -19.34
CA TYR A 47 11.82 -2.50 -19.74
C TYR A 47 11.73 -2.15 -21.23
N LEU A 48 12.87 -1.96 -21.91
CA LEU A 48 12.90 -1.37 -23.26
C LEU A 48 12.08 -2.14 -24.29
N LEU A 49 12.05 -3.45 -24.20
CA LEU A 49 11.37 -4.33 -25.16
C LEU A 49 10.13 -5.02 -24.57
N ALA A 50 9.87 -4.84 -23.26
CA ALA A 50 8.72 -5.44 -22.60
C ALA A 50 7.40 -4.75 -23.04
N PRO A 51 6.31 -5.50 -23.21
CA PRO A 51 4.98 -4.91 -23.42
C PRO A 51 4.66 -3.92 -22.30
N THR A 52 4.20 -2.72 -22.66
CA THR A 52 3.99 -1.61 -21.72
C THR A 52 5.22 -1.18 -20.90
N GLY A 53 6.40 -1.68 -21.26
CA GLY A 53 7.63 -1.45 -20.49
C GLY A 53 8.03 0.01 -20.39
N TRP A 54 7.85 0.80 -21.44
CA TRP A 54 8.14 2.24 -21.42
C TRP A 54 7.18 3.00 -20.51
N ASN A 55 5.92 2.59 -20.46
CA ASN A 55 4.98 3.18 -19.49
C ASN A 55 5.39 2.85 -18.06
N SER A 56 5.79 1.61 -17.78
CA SER A 56 6.30 1.20 -16.48
C SER A 56 7.58 1.96 -16.09
N LEU A 57 8.48 2.17 -17.05
CA LEU A 57 9.71 2.94 -16.84
C LEU A 57 9.41 4.41 -16.47
N ILE A 58 8.48 5.05 -17.20
CA ILE A 58 8.04 6.43 -16.91
C ILE A 58 7.35 6.49 -15.56
N THR A 59 6.50 5.50 -15.25
CA THR A 59 5.82 5.39 -13.96
C THR A 59 6.82 5.30 -12.82
N ASN A 60 7.80 4.40 -12.89
CA ASN A 60 8.84 4.23 -11.88
C ASN A 60 9.71 5.48 -11.74
N PHE A 61 10.01 6.17 -12.84
CA PHE A 61 10.72 7.46 -12.79
C PHE A 61 9.92 8.52 -12.06
N LEU A 62 8.64 8.65 -12.35
CA LEU A 62 7.79 9.66 -11.70
C LEU A 62 7.48 9.30 -10.25
N SER A 63 7.34 8.01 -9.90
CA SER A 63 7.02 7.57 -8.53
C SER A 63 8.10 7.94 -7.51
N GLN A 64 9.35 8.13 -7.92
CA GLN A 64 10.42 8.61 -7.03
C GLN A 64 10.14 9.99 -6.42
N PHE A 65 9.34 10.82 -7.10
CA PHE A 65 8.97 12.15 -6.60
C PHE A 65 7.85 12.11 -5.55
N TYR A 66 7.30 10.94 -5.24
CA TYR A 66 6.21 10.79 -4.27
C TYR A 66 6.69 10.71 -2.82
N HIS A 67 7.98 10.51 -2.57
CA HIS A 67 8.54 10.48 -1.22
C HIS A 67 8.19 11.75 -0.41
N PRO A 68 8.40 13.00 -0.91
CA PRO A 68 7.80 14.18 -0.31
C PRO A 68 6.37 14.33 -0.82
N LEU A 69 5.39 14.27 0.09
CA LEU A 69 3.96 14.38 -0.26
C LEU A 69 3.66 15.54 -1.22
N SER A 70 4.29 16.70 -1.00
CA SER A 70 4.10 17.88 -1.84
C SER A 70 4.45 17.64 -3.31
N LEU A 71 5.56 16.96 -3.58
CA LEU A 71 5.97 16.66 -4.97
C LEU A 71 5.05 15.61 -5.59
N GLY A 72 4.65 14.57 -4.84
CA GLY A 72 3.67 13.59 -5.31
C GLY A 72 2.35 14.24 -5.73
N LEU A 73 1.82 15.13 -4.90
CA LEU A 73 0.62 15.92 -5.21
C LEU A 73 0.78 16.76 -6.49
N PHE A 74 1.93 17.39 -6.69
CA PHE A 74 2.21 18.15 -7.91
C PHE A 74 2.29 17.26 -9.14
N VAL A 75 2.87 16.07 -9.05
CA VAL A 75 2.95 15.12 -10.18
C VAL A 75 1.54 14.64 -10.57
N GLU A 76 0.73 14.17 -9.62
CA GLU A 76 -0.64 13.70 -9.86
C GLU A 76 -1.51 14.83 -10.46
N THR A 77 -1.57 15.95 -9.77
CA THR A 77 -2.35 17.10 -10.25
C THR A 77 -1.86 17.58 -11.62
N GLY A 78 -0.55 17.60 -11.86
CA GLY A 78 0.03 17.97 -13.14
C GLY A 78 -0.41 17.03 -14.27
N LEU A 79 -0.42 15.73 -14.04
CA LEU A 79 -0.88 14.74 -15.02
C LEU A 79 -2.39 14.85 -15.29
N LEU A 80 -3.20 15.11 -14.27
CA LEU A 80 -4.64 15.37 -14.46
C LEU A 80 -4.90 16.67 -15.22
N LEU A 81 -4.06 17.70 -15.03
CA LEU A 81 -4.10 18.91 -15.85
C LEU A 81 -3.72 18.65 -17.31
N ILE A 82 -2.71 17.80 -17.54
CA ILE A 82 -2.35 17.36 -18.89
C ILE A 82 -3.53 16.63 -19.53
N THR A 83 -4.21 15.74 -18.81
CA THR A 83 -5.46 15.08 -19.27
C THR A 83 -6.48 16.12 -19.72
N ALA A 84 -6.74 17.13 -18.88
CA ALA A 84 -7.68 18.20 -19.20
C ALA A 84 -7.27 19.01 -20.43
N ALA A 85 -5.99 19.34 -20.56
CA ALA A 85 -5.46 20.08 -21.70
C ALA A 85 -5.57 19.29 -23.02
N ILE A 86 -5.24 17.99 -23.00
CA ILE A 86 -5.36 17.11 -24.17
C ILE A 86 -6.84 16.99 -24.59
N LEU A 87 -7.74 16.78 -23.63
CA LEU A 87 -9.18 16.74 -23.91
C LEU A 87 -9.71 18.05 -24.48
N LEU A 88 -9.23 19.19 -23.99
CA LEU A 88 -9.56 20.50 -24.58
C LEU A 88 -9.10 20.61 -26.04
N LEU A 89 -7.88 20.16 -26.34
CA LEU A 89 -7.36 20.14 -27.70
C LEU A 89 -8.20 19.21 -28.59
N TYR A 90 -8.55 18.03 -28.08
CA TYR A 90 -9.40 17.09 -28.78
C TYR A 90 -10.80 17.65 -29.07
N LEU A 91 -11.47 18.22 -28.08
CA LEU A 91 -12.81 18.84 -28.24
C LEU A 91 -12.81 19.99 -29.25
N ARG A 92 -11.71 20.75 -29.35
CA ARG A 92 -11.55 21.80 -30.35
C ARG A 92 -11.59 21.28 -31.78
N GLN A 93 -10.97 20.13 -32.06
CA GLN A 93 -10.99 19.51 -33.40
C GLN A 93 -12.42 19.18 -33.83
N TRP A 94 -13.25 18.72 -32.89
CA TRP A 94 -14.65 18.41 -33.14
C TRP A 94 -15.60 19.62 -33.08
N LYS A 95 -15.09 20.82 -32.92
CA LYS A 95 -15.91 22.03 -32.67
C LYS A 95 -16.87 21.88 -31.48
N ALA A 96 -16.55 20.95 -30.57
CA ALA A 96 -17.31 20.61 -29.35
C ALA A 96 -16.73 21.32 -28.11
N ALA A 97 -15.91 22.34 -28.28
CA ALA A 97 -15.21 23.04 -27.19
C ALA A 97 -16.14 23.75 -26.19
N LEU A 98 -17.43 23.82 -26.51
CA LEU A 98 -18.46 24.37 -25.62
C LEU A 98 -18.87 23.36 -24.50
N HIS A 99 -18.60 22.08 -24.68
CA HIS A 99 -18.95 21.03 -23.73
C HIS A 99 -17.81 20.75 -22.73
N GLY A 100 -17.28 21.82 -22.12
CA GLY A 100 -16.14 21.75 -21.20
C GLY A 100 -16.34 20.84 -19.98
N TRP A 101 -17.58 20.51 -19.62
CA TRP A 101 -17.92 19.59 -18.56
C TRP A 101 -17.40 18.14 -18.82
N ILE A 102 -17.19 17.73 -20.08
CA ILE A 102 -16.62 16.43 -20.43
C ILE A 102 -15.22 16.25 -19.82
N ILE A 103 -14.48 17.34 -19.65
CA ILE A 103 -13.13 17.35 -19.07
C ILE A 103 -13.15 16.96 -17.59
N THR A 104 -14.21 17.32 -16.88
CA THR A 104 -14.31 17.06 -15.44
C THR A 104 -14.55 15.59 -15.12
N VAL A 105 -15.15 14.82 -16.04
CA VAL A 105 -15.48 13.40 -15.81
C VAL A 105 -14.25 12.55 -15.55
N PRO A 106 -13.19 12.52 -16.40
CA PRO A 106 -12.00 11.72 -16.11
C PRO A 106 -11.31 12.13 -14.82
N ILE A 107 -11.16 13.45 -14.59
CA ILE A 107 -10.50 13.99 -13.40
C ILE A 107 -11.20 13.48 -12.13
N ILE A 108 -12.52 13.62 -12.07
CA ILE A 108 -13.31 13.17 -10.92
C ILE A 108 -13.25 11.65 -10.78
N MET A 109 -13.31 10.90 -11.88
CA MET A 109 -13.22 9.45 -11.83
C MET A 109 -11.86 8.96 -11.34
N PHE A 110 -10.75 9.59 -11.76
CA PHE A 110 -9.43 9.27 -11.22
C PHE A 110 -9.35 9.57 -9.72
N CYS A 111 -9.89 10.68 -9.24
CA CYS A 111 -9.94 10.98 -7.80
C CYS A 111 -10.80 9.96 -7.00
N ILE A 112 -11.94 9.51 -7.55
CA ILE A 112 -12.79 8.51 -6.87
C ILE A 112 -12.09 7.13 -6.80
N TYR A 113 -11.43 6.74 -7.88
CA TYR A 113 -10.84 5.42 -8.06
C TYR A 113 -9.32 5.40 -7.86
N GLN A 114 -8.77 6.34 -7.08
CA GLN A 114 -7.33 6.51 -6.82
C GLN A 114 -6.66 5.18 -6.43
N TYR A 115 -7.26 4.39 -5.54
CA TYR A 115 -6.75 3.09 -5.11
C TYR A 115 -6.84 1.98 -6.16
N ALA A 116 -7.67 2.15 -7.17
CA ALA A 116 -7.85 1.18 -8.23
C ALA A 116 -7.04 1.53 -9.49
N TRP A 117 -6.76 2.82 -9.70
CA TRP A 117 -6.07 3.32 -10.89
C TRP A 117 -4.83 4.08 -10.47
N ASN A 118 -3.71 3.39 -10.55
CA ASN A 118 -2.41 3.94 -10.22
C ASN A 118 -1.91 4.95 -11.28
N LEU A 119 -0.73 5.53 -11.01
CA LEU A 119 -0.03 6.46 -11.90
C LEU A 119 0.11 5.90 -13.34
N SER A 120 0.37 4.59 -13.49
CA SER A 120 0.48 3.93 -14.78
C SER A 120 -0.81 4.03 -15.61
N ALA A 121 -1.98 3.84 -14.98
CA ALA A 121 -3.28 3.96 -15.64
C ALA A 121 -3.55 5.40 -16.12
N LEU A 122 -3.18 6.40 -15.33
CA LEU A 122 -3.32 7.81 -15.70
C LEU A 122 -2.42 8.17 -16.89
N LEU A 123 -1.18 7.69 -16.90
CA LEU A 123 -0.25 7.87 -18.03
C LEU A 123 -0.78 7.19 -19.30
N GLN A 124 -1.29 5.96 -19.20
CA GLN A 124 -1.87 5.25 -20.34
C GLN A 124 -3.06 6.01 -20.94
N TYR A 125 -3.94 6.54 -20.09
CA TYR A 125 -5.08 7.35 -20.53
C TYR A 125 -4.62 8.63 -21.24
N ASN A 126 -3.62 9.33 -20.71
CA ASN A 126 -3.03 10.52 -21.33
C ASN A 126 -2.40 10.21 -22.69
N LEU A 127 -1.64 9.12 -22.80
CA LEU A 127 -1.02 8.68 -24.05
C LEU A 127 -2.07 8.29 -25.11
N PHE A 128 -3.12 7.60 -24.70
CA PHE A 128 -4.25 7.29 -25.57
C PHE A 128 -4.89 8.56 -26.14
N LEU A 129 -5.25 9.51 -25.28
CA LEU A 129 -5.86 10.78 -25.71
C LEU A 129 -4.92 11.57 -26.64
N LEU A 130 -3.64 11.64 -26.30
CA LEU A 130 -2.62 12.34 -27.08
C LEU A 130 -2.52 11.75 -28.49
N THR A 131 -2.51 10.41 -28.59
CA THR A 131 -2.45 9.72 -29.88
C THR A 131 -3.71 10.00 -30.72
N LEU A 132 -4.90 10.05 -30.11
CA LEU A 132 -6.12 10.46 -30.82
C LEU A 132 -6.03 11.89 -31.37
N VAL A 133 -5.49 12.82 -30.58
CA VAL A 133 -5.28 14.20 -31.02
C VAL A 133 -4.32 14.25 -32.18
N PHE A 134 -3.17 13.59 -32.10
CA PHE A 134 -2.20 13.51 -33.20
C PHE A 134 -2.82 12.94 -34.47
N TYR A 135 -3.60 11.85 -34.37
CA TYR A 135 -4.27 11.26 -35.52
C TYR A 135 -5.18 12.26 -36.24
N LEU A 136 -5.93 13.08 -35.50
CA LEU A 136 -6.83 14.10 -36.06
C LEU A 136 -6.08 15.29 -36.69
N PHE A 137 -4.86 15.61 -36.25
CA PHE A 137 -4.06 16.68 -36.82
C PHE A 137 -3.50 16.33 -38.20
N ILE A 138 -3.30 15.06 -38.53
CA ILE A 138 -2.73 14.64 -39.81
C ILE A 138 -3.80 14.66 -40.90
N GLN A 139 -3.82 15.70 -41.71
CA GLN A 139 -4.80 15.87 -42.79
C GLN A 139 -4.53 14.99 -44.02
N ASN A 140 -3.24 14.75 -44.33
CA ASN A 140 -2.87 13.87 -45.44
C ASN A 140 -3.16 12.41 -45.14
N LYS A 141 -4.02 11.80 -45.96
CA LYS A 141 -4.50 10.44 -45.81
C LYS A 141 -3.36 9.39 -45.79
N VAL A 142 -2.38 9.53 -46.71
CA VAL A 142 -1.26 8.61 -46.82
C VAL A 142 -0.38 8.69 -45.60
N ILE A 143 0.03 9.90 -45.21
CA ILE A 143 0.86 10.12 -44.01
C ILE A 143 0.15 9.62 -42.77
N ARG A 144 -1.17 9.81 -42.63
CA ARG A 144 -1.93 9.35 -41.47
C ARG A 144 -1.94 7.83 -41.34
N TYR A 145 -2.13 7.10 -42.45
CA TYR A 145 -2.13 5.64 -42.42
C TYR A 145 -0.75 5.03 -42.23
N THR A 146 0.25 5.59 -42.88
CA THR A 146 1.63 5.12 -42.75
C THR A 146 2.19 5.42 -41.34
N SER A 147 1.90 6.60 -40.79
CA SER A 147 2.30 6.92 -39.41
C SER A 147 1.57 6.04 -38.39
N ALA A 148 0.28 5.72 -38.57
CA ALA A 148 -0.45 4.80 -37.73
C ALA A 148 0.15 3.37 -37.78
N LEU A 149 0.55 2.90 -38.97
CA LEU A 149 1.19 1.59 -39.12
C LEU A 149 2.56 1.55 -38.40
N ILE A 150 3.41 2.55 -38.63
CA ILE A 150 4.74 2.65 -38.01
C ILE A 150 4.62 2.80 -36.48
N ALA A 151 3.56 3.42 -35.98
CA ALA A 151 3.36 3.63 -34.55
C ALA A 151 3.01 2.35 -33.77
N ILE A 152 2.56 1.25 -34.42
CA ILE A 152 2.13 0.01 -33.73
C ILE A 152 3.20 -0.51 -32.76
N PRO A 153 4.46 -0.77 -33.16
CA PRO A 153 5.48 -1.28 -32.25
C PRO A 153 5.78 -0.35 -31.07
N PHE A 154 5.83 0.96 -31.33
CA PHE A 154 6.11 1.94 -30.27
C PHE A 154 4.95 2.07 -29.27
N LEU A 155 3.73 2.08 -29.79
CA LEU A 155 2.54 2.17 -28.94
C LEU A 155 2.34 0.89 -28.11
N TYR A 156 2.76 -0.27 -28.60
CA TYR A 156 2.72 -1.54 -27.85
C TYR A 156 3.65 -1.53 -26.62
N LEU A 157 4.76 -0.79 -26.70
CA LEU A 157 5.66 -0.57 -25.57
C LEU A 157 5.11 0.44 -24.54
N LEU A 158 4.10 1.24 -24.92
CA LEU A 158 3.54 2.32 -24.10
C LEU A 158 2.15 1.99 -23.57
N LEU A 159 1.32 1.29 -24.35
CA LEU A 159 -0.10 1.05 -24.08
C LEU A 159 -0.42 -0.45 -24.04
N PRO A 160 -1.32 -0.89 -23.14
CA PRO A 160 -1.80 -2.26 -23.15
C PRO A 160 -2.63 -2.53 -24.42
N GLU A 161 -2.63 -3.77 -24.86
CA GLU A 161 -3.24 -4.22 -26.12
C GLU A 161 -4.70 -3.76 -26.28
N ASN A 162 -5.48 -3.84 -25.23
CA ASN A 162 -6.88 -3.43 -25.26
C ASN A 162 -7.05 -1.92 -25.56
N CYS A 163 -6.16 -1.09 -25.04
CA CYS A 163 -6.14 0.34 -25.34
C CYS A 163 -5.73 0.59 -26.79
N LEU A 164 -4.78 -0.22 -27.32
CA LEU A 164 -4.40 -0.14 -28.72
C LEU A 164 -5.53 -0.53 -29.65
N LEU A 165 -6.21 -1.65 -29.39
CA LEU A 165 -7.38 -2.06 -30.17
C LEU A 165 -8.46 -0.97 -30.21
N LEU A 166 -8.77 -0.37 -29.06
CA LEU A 166 -9.69 0.76 -29.00
C LEU A 166 -9.18 1.96 -29.82
N LEU A 167 -7.90 2.30 -29.73
CA LEU A 167 -7.30 3.39 -30.48
C LEU A 167 -7.47 3.23 -31.99
N TYR A 168 -7.22 2.03 -32.51
CA TYR A 168 -7.36 1.76 -33.95
C TYR A 168 -8.81 1.63 -34.38
N LEU A 169 -9.73 1.22 -33.51
CA LEU A 169 -11.17 1.32 -33.73
C LEU A 169 -11.61 2.79 -33.87
N TYR A 170 -11.06 3.69 -33.04
CA TYR A 170 -11.27 5.15 -33.21
C TYR A 170 -10.77 5.65 -34.56
N GLY A 171 -9.66 5.14 -35.06
CA GLY A 171 -9.16 5.47 -36.39
C GLY A 171 -10.22 5.20 -37.48
N ILE A 172 -10.89 4.03 -37.43
CA ILE A 172 -11.97 3.69 -38.37
C ILE A 172 -13.16 4.66 -38.25
N VAL A 173 -13.58 4.98 -37.01
CA VAL A 173 -14.66 5.91 -36.73
C VAL A 173 -14.32 7.32 -37.25
N PHE A 174 -13.08 7.79 -37.03
CA PHE A 174 -12.65 9.12 -37.47
C PHE A 174 -12.57 9.25 -38.99
N GLU A 175 -12.14 8.21 -39.71
CA GLU A 175 -12.17 8.21 -41.17
C GLU A 175 -13.59 8.39 -41.72
N ARG A 176 -14.59 7.79 -41.06
CA ARG A 176 -15.97 7.90 -41.48
C ARG A 176 -16.61 9.25 -41.12
N ILE A 177 -16.45 9.68 -39.89
CA ILE A 177 -17.21 10.80 -39.33
C ILE A 177 -16.45 12.13 -39.48
N PHE A 178 -15.17 12.17 -39.14
CA PHE A 178 -14.37 13.41 -39.15
C PHE A 178 -13.85 13.73 -40.55
N PHE A 179 -13.20 12.75 -41.20
CA PHE A 179 -12.64 12.93 -42.55
C PHE A 179 -13.67 12.67 -43.67
N LYS A 180 -14.88 12.25 -43.34
CA LYS A 180 -16.01 12.02 -44.27
C LYS A 180 -15.63 11.16 -45.49
N GLN A 181 -14.78 10.16 -45.27
CA GLN A 181 -14.30 9.30 -46.33
C GLN A 181 -15.41 8.44 -46.92
N LYS A 182 -15.61 8.54 -48.25
CA LYS A 182 -16.52 7.67 -49.01
C LYS A 182 -15.81 6.34 -49.30
N GLY A 183 -16.48 5.23 -49.10
CA GLY A 183 -15.95 3.87 -49.35
C GLY A 183 -15.48 3.17 -48.06
N PHE A 184 -15.09 1.89 -48.18
CA PHE A 184 -14.68 1.08 -47.05
C PHE A 184 -13.26 1.49 -46.60
N PRO A 185 -12.99 1.76 -45.30
CA PRO A 185 -11.69 2.18 -44.80
C PRO A 185 -10.72 0.98 -44.67
N MET A 186 -10.30 0.41 -45.78
CA MET A 186 -9.56 -0.85 -45.83
C MET A 186 -8.22 -0.78 -45.04
N LEU A 187 -7.44 0.31 -45.19
CA LEU A 187 -6.15 0.47 -44.52
C LEU A 187 -6.27 0.60 -42.98
N PRO A 188 -7.21 1.41 -42.43
CA PRO A 188 -7.45 1.38 -40.97
C PRO A 188 -7.88 0.02 -40.44
N VAL A 189 -8.64 -0.77 -41.20
CA VAL A 189 -9.02 -2.13 -40.83
C VAL A 189 -7.82 -3.07 -40.86
N ILE A 190 -6.94 -2.96 -41.86
CA ILE A 190 -5.69 -3.71 -41.90
C ILE A 190 -4.81 -3.37 -40.69
N ASN A 191 -4.66 -2.09 -40.35
CA ASN A 191 -3.91 -1.67 -39.17
C ASN A 191 -4.50 -2.26 -37.89
N LEU A 192 -5.85 -2.32 -37.74
CA LEU A 192 -6.50 -2.94 -36.59
C LEU A 192 -6.20 -4.45 -36.50
N VAL A 193 -6.24 -5.17 -37.61
CA VAL A 193 -5.87 -6.60 -37.65
C VAL A 193 -4.40 -6.80 -37.28
N LEU A 194 -3.51 -5.94 -37.79
CA LEU A 194 -2.08 -5.98 -37.44
C LEU A 194 -1.85 -5.74 -35.95
N VAL A 195 -2.57 -4.80 -35.32
CA VAL A 195 -2.52 -4.59 -33.87
C VAL A 195 -2.92 -5.86 -33.13
N ALA A 196 -4.03 -6.51 -33.50
CA ALA A 196 -4.49 -7.73 -32.85
C ALA A 196 -3.51 -8.90 -32.97
N VAL A 197 -2.73 -8.97 -34.06
CA VAL A 197 -1.73 -10.02 -34.30
C VAL A 197 -0.35 -9.63 -33.75
N TRP A 198 -0.11 -8.35 -33.49
CA TRP A 198 1.21 -7.82 -33.10
C TRP A 198 1.84 -8.51 -31.89
N PRO A 199 1.10 -8.77 -30.80
CA PRO A 199 1.67 -9.46 -29.64
C PRO A 199 2.25 -10.84 -29.97
N LEU A 200 1.60 -11.60 -30.85
CA LEU A 200 2.09 -12.91 -31.30
C LEU A 200 3.35 -12.80 -32.16
N LEU A 201 3.43 -11.76 -33.02
CA LEU A 201 4.63 -11.47 -33.78
C LEU A 201 5.78 -11.07 -32.85
N TRP A 202 5.50 -10.22 -31.85
CA TRP A 202 6.47 -9.74 -30.89
C TRP A 202 7.05 -10.86 -30.03
N GLN A 203 6.23 -11.82 -29.60
CA GLN A 203 6.64 -12.99 -28.84
C GLN A 203 7.72 -13.80 -29.55
N ASN A 204 7.57 -14.01 -30.85
CA ASN A 204 8.52 -14.80 -31.63
C ASN A 204 9.91 -14.14 -31.78
N PHE A 205 10.00 -12.82 -31.64
CA PHE A 205 11.22 -12.06 -31.85
C PHE A 205 11.94 -11.63 -30.57
N VAL A 206 11.20 -11.47 -29.46
CA VAL A 206 11.73 -10.74 -28.32
C VAL A 206 11.63 -11.47 -26.98
N PHE A 207 10.58 -12.26 -26.70
CA PHE A 207 10.36 -12.84 -25.38
C PHE A 207 9.67 -14.20 -25.34
N TYR A 208 10.14 -15.06 -24.42
CA TYR A 208 9.43 -16.26 -23.97
C TYR A 208 8.32 -15.90 -22.95
N THR A 209 7.34 -15.12 -23.36
CA THR A 209 6.21 -14.78 -22.49
C THR A 209 5.01 -15.67 -22.85
N PRO A 210 4.29 -16.24 -21.86
CA PRO A 210 3.07 -16.98 -22.12
C PRO A 210 2.04 -16.12 -22.87
N VAL A 211 1.30 -16.71 -23.82
CA VAL A 211 0.34 -15.99 -24.68
C VAL A 211 -0.68 -15.18 -23.88
N ASN A 212 -1.13 -15.68 -22.73
CA ASN A 212 -2.05 -14.99 -21.83
C ASN A 212 -1.51 -13.70 -21.22
N GLN A 213 -0.17 -13.54 -21.17
CA GLN A 213 0.49 -12.33 -20.67
C GLN A 213 0.81 -11.31 -21.77
N LEU A 214 0.76 -11.72 -23.04
CA LEU A 214 1.02 -10.83 -24.17
C LEU A 214 -0.13 -9.85 -24.40
N TYR A 215 -1.36 -10.30 -24.16
CA TYR A 215 -2.55 -9.48 -24.23
C TYR A 215 -2.81 -8.90 -22.84
N THR A 216 -1.94 -7.96 -22.44
CA THR A 216 -1.96 -7.36 -21.12
C THR A 216 -3.25 -6.60 -20.88
N PHE A 217 -4.06 -7.14 -20.00
CA PHE A 217 -5.11 -6.38 -19.34
C PHE A 217 -4.48 -5.51 -18.26
N ILE A 218 -5.11 -4.38 -17.96
CA ILE A 218 -4.80 -3.61 -16.77
C ILE A 218 -4.82 -4.56 -15.58
N ASN A 219 -3.81 -4.44 -14.73
CA ASN A 219 -3.48 -5.34 -13.66
C ASN A 219 -4.71 -5.92 -12.93
N PRO A 220 -4.91 -7.25 -12.89
CA PRO A 220 -6.08 -7.89 -12.28
C PRO A 220 -6.17 -7.74 -10.76
N GLU A 221 -5.20 -7.14 -10.09
CA GLU A 221 -5.25 -6.80 -8.66
C GLU A 221 -6.44 -5.88 -8.31
N TYR A 222 -6.92 -5.13 -9.29
CA TYR A 222 -8.08 -4.26 -9.16
C TYR A 222 -9.32 -5.01 -9.61
N GLY A 223 -10.13 -5.51 -8.73
CA GLY A 223 -11.33 -6.31 -9.02
C GLY A 223 -12.09 -5.86 -10.29
N MET A 224 -12.69 -6.79 -11.01
CA MET A 224 -13.28 -6.61 -12.35
C MET A 224 -14.15 -5.35 -12.52
N ARG A 225 -14.85 -4.89 -11.47
CA ARG A 225 -15.71 -3.69 -11.52
C ARG A 225 -14.95 -2.43 -11.90
N TYR A 226 -13.74 -2.26 -11.40
CA TYR A 226 -12.91 -1.07 -11.64
C TYR A 226 -12.33 -1.05 -13.06
N ILE A 227 -12.11 -2.22 -13.64
CA ILE A 227 -11.64 -2.37 -15.01
C ILE A 227 -12.70 -1.87 -16.00
N TYR A 228 -13.96 -2.24 -15.83
CA TYR A 228 -15.03 -1.77 -16.71
C TYR A 228 -15.23 -0.25 -16.67
N VAL A 229 -15.16 0.34 -15.47
CA VAL A 229 -15.26 1.80 -15.32
C VAL A 229 -14.08 2.50 -15.98
N TYR A 230 -12.87 1.94 -15.85
CA TYR A 230 -11.71 2.47 -16.53
C TYR A 230 -11.86 2.46 -18.05
N TYR A 231 -12.29 1.34 -18.64
CA TYR A 231 -12.54 1.29 -20.08
C TYR A 231 -13.68 2.22 -20.51
N ALA A 232 -14.66 2.47 -19.66
CA ALA A 232 -15.71 3.45 -19.95
C ALA A 232 -15.15 4.86 -20.15
N LEU A 233 -14.03 5.22 -19.47
CA LEU A 233 -13.36 6.50 -19.71
C LEU A 233 -12.86 6.65 -21.16
N PHE A 234 -12.39 5.55 -21.76
CA PHE A 234 -11.92 5.56 -23.13
C PHE A 234 -13.05 5.80 -24.15
N LEU A 235 -14.32 5.67 -23.74
CA LEU A 235 -15.47 6.00 -24.56
C LEU A 235 -15.85 7.48 -24.50
N ILE A 236 -15.33 8.25 -23.54
CA ILE A 236 -15.64 9.67 -23.39
C ILE A 236 -15.33 10.47 -24.66
N PRO A 237 -14.19 10.27 -25.36
CA PRO A 237 -13.94 10.93 -26.61
C PRO A 237 -15.02 10.69 -27.67
N LEU A 238 -15.70 9.53 -27.70
CA LEU A 238 -16.83 9.29 -28.62
C LEU A 238 -18.04 10.19 -28.33
N CYS A 239 -18.28 10.52 -27.07
CA CYS A 239 -19.37 11.43 -26.70
C CYS A 239 -19.23 12.79 -27.42
N SER A 240 -18.00 13.27 -27.62
CA SER A 240 -17.72 14.52 -28.31
C SER A 240 -18.12 14.49 -29.79
N VAL A 241 -18.05 13.32 -30.42
CA VAL A 241 -18.47 13.11 -31.80
C VAL A 241 -19.97 13.36 -31.93
N PHE A 242 -20.78 12.82 -31.01
CA PHE A 242 -22.23 12.99 -30.98
C PHE A 242 -22.67 14.40 -30.59
N LEU A 243 -21.84 15.12 -29.84
CA LEU A 243 -22.09 16.50 -29.41
C LEU A 243 -21.56 17.54 -30.40
N SER A 244 -20.84 17.11 -31.43
CA SER A 244 -20.30 18.00 -32.46
C SER A 244 -21.39 18.81 -33.13
N GLY A 245 -21.21 20.14 -33.18
CA GLY A 245 -22.16 21.07 -33.81
C GLY A 245 -23.42 21.39 -33.00
N ARG A 246 -23.64 20.77 -31.84
CA ARG A 246 -24.77 21.09 -30.94
C ARG A 246 -24.46 22.35 -30.11
N LYS A 247 -25.49 23.17 -29.85
CA LYS A 247 -25.35 24.31 -28.93
C LYS A 247 -25.25 23.82 -27.49
N GLU A 248 -24.30 24.41 -26.76
CA GLU A 248 -24.13 24.16 -25.33
C GLU A 248 -25.29 24.78 -24.54
N ASN A 249 -25.87 23.97 -23.65
CA ASN A 249 -26.80 24.47 -22.64
C ASN A 249 -26.01 24.92 -21.41
N ARG A 250 -26.02 26.23 -21.12
CA ARG A 250 -25.27 26.83 -20.00
C ARG A 250 -25.62 26.21 -18.66
N TYR A 251 -26.87 25.85 -18.43
CA TYR A 251 -27.30 25.22 -17.18
C TYR A 251 -26.67 23.85 -17.00
N ILE A 252 -26.65 23.03 -18.05
CA ILE A 252 -26.02 21.71 -18.02
C ILE A 252 -24.52 21.83 -17.78
N SER A 253 -23.87 22.78 -18.42
CA SER A 253 -22.42 23.00 -18.30
C SER A 253 -21.96 23.43 -16.90
N ILE A 254 -22.85 23.99 -16.09
CA ILE A 254 -22.56 24.37 -14.71
C ILE A 254 -23.08 23.29 -13.72
N ALA A 255 -24.32 22.86 -13.89
CA ALA A 255 -24.95 21.93 -12.96
C ALA A 255 -24.29 20.54 -12.96
N PHE A 256 -23.90 20.02 -14.13
CA PHE A 256 -23.32 18.70 -14.24
C PHE A 256 -21.98 18.56 -13.50
N PRO A 257 -20.97 19.44 -13.67
CA PRO A 257 -19.75 19.41 -12.87
C PRO A 257 -20.01 19.54 -11.37
N LEU A 258 -20.94 20.40 -10.94
CA LEU A 258 -21.28 20.54 -9.53
C LEU A 258 -21.89 19.26 -8.95
N LEU A 259 -22.80 18.61 -9.69
CA LEU A 259 -23.36 17.32 -9.29
C LEU A 259 -22.29 16.22 -9.23
N LEU A 260 -21.36 16.18 -10.19
CA LEU A 260 -20.24 15.25 -10.18
C LEU A 260 -19.32 15.48 -8.98
N ILE A 261 -19.00 16.72 -8.63
CA ILE A 261 -18.21 17.07 -7.45
C ILE A 261 -18.94 16.61 -6.18
N ALA A 262 -20.22 16.92 -6.04
CA ALA A 262 -21.02 16.47 -4.89
C ALA A 262 -21.06 14.94 -4.79
N PHE A 263 -21.28 14.25 -5.91
CA PHE A 263 -21.24 12.79 -5.99
C PHE A 263 -19.86 12.23 -5.61
N SER A 264 -18.78 12.85 -6.07
CA SER A 264 -17.42 12.41 -5.75
C SER A 264 -17.11 12.58 -4.27
N CYS A 265 -17.45 13.72 -3.67
CA CYS A 265 -17.27 13.95 -2.24
C CYS A 265 -18.03 12.92 -1.42
N TYR A 266 -19.28 12.62 -1.77
CA TYR A 266 -20.06 11.57 -1.13
C TYR A 266 -19.43 10.18 -1.32
N SER A 267 -19.02 9.85 -2.56
CA SER A 267 -18.42 8.56 -2.90
C SER A 267 -17.11 8.32 -2.16
N ILE A 268 -16.24 9.33 -2.09
CA ILE A 268 -14.95 9.26 -1.37
C ILE A 268 -15.19 9.15 0.14
N TYR A 269 -16.11 9.94 0.68
CA TYR A 269 -16.42 9.92 2.12
C TYR A 269 -16.99 8.56 2.59
N SER A 270 -17.89 7.96 1.79
CA SER A 270 -18.52 6.66 2.08
C SER A 270 -17.66 5.45 1.67
N SER A 271 -16.51 5.69 1.04
CA SER A 271 -15.62 4.63 0.56
C SER A 271 -14.84 3.96 1.70
N PRO A 272 -14.52 2.66 1.60
CA PRO A 272 -13.58 1.97 2.49
C PRO A 272 -12.14 2.48 2.36
N ASN A 273 -11.85 3.39 1.43
CA ASN A 273 -10.53 3.96 1.21
C ASN A 273 -10.00 4.70 2.45
N ARG A 274 -10.89 5.26 3.27
CA ARG A 274 -10.51 5.91 4.52
C ARG A 274 -9.83 4.95 5.52
N GLU A 275 -10.31 3.71 5.62
CA GLU A 275 -9.65 2.69 6.43
C GLU A 275 -8.35 2.21 5.78
N ARG A 276 -8.29 2.14 4.47
CA ARG A 276 -7.03 1.84 3.76
C ARG A 276 -5.97 2.91 4.02
N GLU A 277 -6.32 4.19 4.00
CA GLU A 277 -5.41 5.29 4.38
C GLU A 277 -4.86 5.12 5.80
N LYS A 278 -5.73 4.78 6.77
CA LYS A 278 -5.28 4.54 8.14
C LYS A 278 -4.33 3.33 8.24
N ARG A 279 -4.60 2.24 7.49
CA ARG A 279 -3.70 1.08 7.44
C ARG A 279 -2.32 1.47 6.91
N LEU A 280 -2.27 2.23 5.82
CA LEU A 280 -1.00 2.73 5.27
C LEU A 280 -0.29 3.68 6.25
N ALA A 281 -1.04 4.55 6.95
CA ALA A 281 -0.49 5.42 7.98
C ALA A 281 0.13 4.62 9.13
N VAL A 282 -0.55 3.57 9.62
CA VAL A 282 -0.03 2.69 10.68
C VAL A 282 1.24 1.98 10.23
N GLN A 283 1.25 1.44 9.00
CA GLN A 283 2.44 0.81 8.42
C GLN A 283 3.62 1.78 8.38
N ARG A 284 3.43 2.98 7.84
CA ARG A 284 4.47 4.00 7.73
C ARG A 284 4.97 4.44 9.12
N TYR A 285 4.07 4.71 10.05
CA TYR A 285 4.48 5.11 11.42
C TYR A 285 5.26 3.98 12.12
N ALA A 286 4.93 2.72 11.88
CA ALA A 286 5.70 1.59 12.39
C ALA A 286 7.09 1.51 11.75
N GLU A 287 7.21 1.69 10.43
CA GLU A 287 8.49 1.77 9.73
C GLU A 287 9.38 2.92 10.19
N GLU A 288 8.76 4.05 10.58
CA GLU A 288 9.42 5.23 11.14
C GLU A 288 9.59 5.16 12.67
N GLN A 289 9.20 4.05 13.32
CA GLN A 289 9.25 3.83 14.78
C GLN A 289 8.48 4.88 15.59
N GLN A 290 7.44 5.46 15.01
CA GLN A 290 6.58 6.47 15.65
C GLN A 290 5.43 5.83 16.43
N TRP A 291 5.75 5.03 17.45
CA TRP A 291 4.81 4.15 18.15
C TRP A 291 3.60 4.89 18.76
N ASN A 292 3.79 6.11 19.24
CA ASN A 292 2.66 6.91 19.74
C ASN A 292 1.63 7.21 18.65
N ARG A 293 2.09 7.50 17.42
CA ARG A 293 1.19 7.74 16.27
C ARG A 293 0.52 6.46 15.81
N VAL A 294 1.22 5.32 15.87
CA VAL A 294 0.61 4.00 15.61
C VAL A 294 -0.59 3.79 16.53
N LEU A 295 -0.39 3.90 17.86
CA LEU A 295 -1.46 3.70 18.85
C LEU A 295 -2.60 4.71 18.69
N GLN A 296 -2.30 5.98 18.46
CA GLN A 296 -3.30 7.02 18.23
C GLN A 296 -4.14 6.74 16.98
N THR A 297 -3.51 6.30 15.89
CA THR A 297 -4.22 6.00 14.64
C THR A 297 -5.11 4.78 14.81
N ILE A 298 -4.64 3.73 15.48
CA ILE A 298 -5.44 2.51 15.78
C ILE A 298 -6.62 2.86 16.68
N HIS A 299 -6.44 3.71 17.69
CA HIS A 299 -7.53 4.13 18.58
C HIS A 299 -8.66 4.86 17.84
N THR A 300 -8.33 5.64 16.81
CA THR A 300 -9.32 6.35 15.96
C THR A 300 -9.87 5.50 14.82
N SER A 301 -9.39 4.26 14.66
CA SER A 301 -9.80 3.28 13.65
C SER A 301 -10.77 2.26 14.26
N ASN A 302 -11.23 1.32 13.43
CA ASN A 302 -11.91 0.14 13.94
C ASN A 302 -10.88 -0.82 14.55
N SER A 303 -10.55 -0.64 15.83
CA SER A 303 -9.54 -1.42 16.55
C SER A 303 -9.83 -2.94 16.61
N SER A 304 -11.05 -3.37 16.31
CA SER A 304 -11.40 -4.79 16.20
C SER A 304 -10.95 -5.44 14.91
N GLU A 305 -10.45 -4.66 13.95
CA GLU A 305 -9.99 -5.18 12.68
C GLU A 305 -8.66 -5.92 12.84
N ALA A 306 -8.62 -7.17 12.38
CA ALA A 306 -7.47 -8.08 12.52
C ALA A 306 -6.15 -7.50 12.00
N TYR A 307 -6.21 -6.62 11.00
CA TYR A 307 -5.04 -5.95 10.43
C TYR A 307 -4.25 -5.12 11.45
N TYR A 308 -4.94 -4.52 12.43
CA TYR A 308 -4.27 -3.63 13.40
C TYR A 308 -3.60 -4.38 14.54
N HIS A 309 -4.00 -5.62 14.83
CA HIS A 309 -3.52 -6.35 16.02
C HIS A 309 -1.99 -6.53 16.04
N PRO A 310 -1.31 -6.96 14.96
CA PRO A 310 0.14 -7.07 14.97
C PRO A 310 0.85 -5.74 15.24
N TYR A 311 0.40 -4.65 14.57
CA TYR A 311 0.97 -3.32 14.79
C TYR A 311 0.71 -2.76 16.18
N LEU A 312 -0.46 -3.05 16.74
CA LEU A 312 -0.83 -2.67 18.11
C LEU A 312 0.10 -3.34 19.12
N MET A 313 0.24 -4.65 19.03
CA MET A 313 1.09 -5.40 19.95
C MET A 313 2.55 -4.97 19.84
N LEU A 314 3.04 -4.75 18.62
CA LEU A 314 4.39 -4.23 18.39
C LEU A 314 4.58 -2.87 19.05
N ALA A 315 3.64 -1.95 18.86
CA ALA A 315 3.73 -0.61 19.45
C ALA A 315 3.66 -0.62 20.99
N LEU A 316 2.80 -1.44 21.57
CA LEU A 316 2.71 -1.62 23.03
C LEU A 316 4.00 -2.22 23.60
N ASN A 317 4.59 -3.19 22.90
CA ASN A 317 5.83 -3.84 23.32
C ASN A 317 7.03 -2.89 23.23
N GLU A 318 7.14 -2.14 22.13
CA GLU A 318 8.20 -1.15 21.96
C GLU A 318 8.15 -0.02 23.00
N LYS A 319 6.95 0.25 23.52
CA LYS A 319 6.76 1.18 24.65
C LYS A 319 6.95 0.52 26.02
N GLY A 320 7.16 -0.77 26.09
CA GLY A 320 7.29 -1.52 27.34
C GLY A 320 6.02 -1.61 28.18
N ILE A 321 4.84 -1.42 27.56
CA ILE A 321 3.53 -1.42 28.23
C ILE A 321 2.60 -2.55 27.74
N LEU A 322 3.12 -3.50 26.99
CA LEU A 322 2.32 -4.60 26.45
C LEU A 322 1.62 -5.41 27.57
N PRO A 323 2.31 -5.87 28.64
CA PRO A 323 1.68 -6.64 29.71
C PRO A 323 0.80 -5.82 30.66
N GLU A 324 0.74 -4.50 30.43
CA GLU A 324 -0.12 -3.58 31.21
C GLU A 324 -1.40 -3.20 30.46
N GLN A 325 -1.38 -3.21 29.12
CA GLN A 325 -2.46 -2.64 28.32
C GLN A 325 -3.06 -3.57 27.27
N LEU A 326 -2.58 -4.79 27.11
CA LEU A 326 -3.01 -5.71 26.05
C LEU A 326 -4.54 -5.90 26.05
N PHE A 327 -5.15 -6.20 27.21
CA PHE A 327 -6.58 -6.51 27.30
C PHE A 327 -7.50 -5.28 27.28
N HIS A 328 -6.92 -4.07 27.21
CA HIS A 328 -7.67 -2.85 26.90
C HIS A 328 -8.14 -2.82 25.43
N TYR A 329 -7.58 -3.66 24.59
CA TYR A 329 -7.87 -3.76 23.16
C TYR A 329 -8.59 -5.06 22.81
N PRO A 330 -9.31 -5.13 21.69
CA PRO A 330 -10.08 -6.30 21.29
C PRO A 330 -9.24 -7.37 20.58
N VAL A 331 -8.00 -7.62 21.01
CA VAL A 331 -7.16 -8.70 20.49
C VAL A 331 -7.72 -10.05 20.97
N GLN A 332 -7.82 -11.04 20.10
CA GLN A 332 -8.55 -12.27 20.37
C GLN A 332 -7.69 -13.56 20.41
N SER A 333 -6.55 -13.59 19.76
CA SER A 333 -5.75 -14.81 19.60
C SER A 333 -4.28 -14.50 19.37
N ALA A 334 -3.40 -15.43 19.77
CA ALA A 334 -1.97 -15.36 19.49
C ALA A 334 -1.64 -15.43 18.00
N ASP A 335 -2.47 -16.04 17.17
CA ASP A 335 -2.31 -16.05 15.71
C ASP A 335 -2.33 -14.65 15.09
N ARG A 336 -2.84 -13.66 15.84
CA ARG A 336 -2.92 -12.26 15.43
C ARG A 336 -1.69 -11.41 15.79
N ILE A 337 -0.65 -12.03 16.39
CA ILE A 337 0.61 -11.34 16.72
C ILE A 337 1.42 -11.01 15.45
N TYR A 338 1.21 -11.74 14.40
CA TYR A 338 2.09 -11.89 13.26
C TYR A 338 1.27 -12.01 11.97
N PHE A 339 1.82 -11.61 10.83
CA PHE A 339 1.17 -11.83 9.56
C PHE A 339 1.70 -13.08 8.86
N PRO A 340 0.88 -13.77 8.04
CA PRO A 340 1.40 -14.80 7.14
C PRO A 340 2.50 -14.22 6.24
N ALA A 341 3.65 -14.90 6.16
CA ALA A 341 4.80 -14.44 5.38
C ALA A 341 4.66 -14.68 3.86
N ASN A 342 3.51 -15.15 3.40
CA ASN A 342 3.21 -15.41 1.99
C ASN A 342 2.75 -14.17 1.20
N GLU A 343 2.69 -13.00 1.84
CA GLU A 343 2.31 -11.73 1.25
C GLU A 343 3.37 -10.66 1.51
N LEU A 344 3.52 -9.73 0.57
CA LEU A 344 4.48 -8.62 0.67
C LEU A 344 4.30 -7.82 1.97
N GLY A 345 3.05 -7.49 2.32
CA GLY A 345 2.73 -6.74 3.54
C GLY A 345 3.10 -7.51 4.81
N GLY A 346 2.86 -8.84 4.81
CA GLY A 346 3.22 -9.73 5.91
C GLY A 346 4.73 -9.81 6.11
N ALA A 347 5.49 -10.13 5.08
CA ALA A 347 6.95 -10.19 5.16
C ALA A 347 7.56 -8.84 5.58
N ASN A 348 6.99 -7.72 5.10
CA ASN A 348 7.44 -6.38 5.48
C ASN A 348 7.21 -6.09 6.98
N PHE A 349 6.04 -6.42 7.53
CA PHE A 349 5.77 -6.30 8.96
C PHE A 349 6.65 -7.24 9.79
N ASN A 350 6.75 -8.51 9.37
CA ASN A 350 7.52 -9.52 10.10
C ASN A 350 9.00 -9.14 10.21
N SER A 351 9.52 -8.43 9.20
CA SER A 351 10.87 -7.86 9.29
C SER A 351 11.01 -6.83 10.41
N LEU A 352 10.01 -5.95 10.60
CA LEU A 352 10.00 -4.97 11.69
C LEU A 352 9.85 -5.65 13.06
N PHE A 353 8.96 -6.63 13.14
CA PHE A 353 8.74 -7.44 14.34
C PHE A 353 10.02 -8.16 14.79
N ALA A 354 10.69 -8.88 13.89
CA ALA A 354 11.92 -9.58 14.19
C ALA A 354 13.04 -8.59 14.61
N TYR A 355 13.15 -7.45 13.92
CA TYR A 355 14.12 -6.41 14.27
C TYR A 355 13.88 -5.82 15.67
N ALA A 356 12.63 -5.55 16.02
CA ALA A 356 12.24 -5.05 17.35
C ALA A 356 12.58 -6.01 18.49
N LEU A 357 12.56 -7.31 18.21
CA LEU A 357 12.96 -8.37 19.14
C LEU A 357 14.47 -8.63 19.16
N GLY A 358 15.27 -7.92 18.37
CA GLY A 358 16.71 -8.13 18.26
C GLY A 358 17.13 -9.32 17.39
N LEU A 359 16.18 -9.96 16.70
CA LEU A 359 16.41 -11.09 15.79
C LEU A 359 16.85 -10.59 14.41
N LYS A 360 18.07 -10.07 14.32
CA LYS A 360 18.55 -9.32 13.15
C LYS A 360 18.64 -10.15 11.87
N HIS A 361 19.06 -11.42 11.95
CA HIS A 361 19.13 -12.29 10.78
C HIS A 361 17.74 -12.61 10.24
N GLU A 362 16.78 -12.89 11.13
CA GLU A 362 15.39 -13.10 10.72
C GLU A 362 14.78 -11.83 10.15
N ALA A 363 15.05 -10.66 10.74
CA ALA A 363 14.61 -9.38 10.21
C ALA A 363 15.10 -9.15 8.77
N LEU A 364 16.39 -9.42 8.52
CA LEU A 364 16.98 -9.29 7.17
C LEU A 364 16.43 -10.34 6.20
N HIS A 365 16.20 -11.60 6.67
CA HIS A 365 15.56 -12.64 5.88
C HIS A 365 14.15 -12.24 5.43
N GLN A 366 13.29 -11.82 6.36
CA GLN A 366 11.93 -11.34 6.05
C GLN A 366 11.94 -10.12 5.11
N LEU A 367 12.88 -9.20 5.28
CA LEU A 367 13.01 -8.04 4.41
C LEU A 367 13.49 -8.42 3.00
N ALA A 368 14.38 -9.40 2.88
CA ALA A 368 14.80 -9.96 1.59
C ALA A 368 13.64 -10.68 0.89
N GLN A 369 12.82 -11.44 1.65
CA GLN A 369 11.61 -12.08 1.15
C GLN A 369 10.60 -11.03 0.65
N ALA A 370 10.38 -9.94 1.39
CA ALA A 370 9.53 -8.83 0.95
C ALA A 370 10.02 -8.21 -0.38
N ASN A 371 11.34 -8.09 -0.58
CA ASN A 371 11.89 -7.62 -1.84
C ASN A 371 11.65 -8.62 -2.99
N ALA A 372 11.79 -9.92 -2.73
CA ALA A 372 11.55 -10.97 -3.72
C ALA A 372 10.06 -11.07 -4.13
N MET A 373 9.14 -10.80 -3.21
CA MET A 373 7.70 -10.80 -3.46
C MET A 373 7.21 -9.52 -4.16
N SER A 374 8.00 -8.45 -4.17
CA SER A 374 7.60 -7.20 -4.80
C SER A 374 7.60 -7.34 -6.33
N PRO A 375 6.47 -7.12 -7.01
CA PRO A 375 6.41 -7.21 -8.48
C PRO A 375 7.36 -6.26 -9.19
N GLN A 376 7.71 -5.16 -8.54
CA GLN A 376 8.58 -4.11 -9.07
C GLN A 376 10.00 -4.17 -8.49
N GLY A 377 10.30 -5.18 -7.66
CA GLY A 377 11.60 -5.40 -7.05
C GLY A 377 11.90 -4.47 -5.87
N LEU A 378 13.05 -3.80 -5.93
CA LEU A 378 13.54 -2.96 -4.84
C LEU A 378 12.72 -1.67 -4.69
N SER A 379 12.56 -1.19 -3.44
CA SER A 379 12.06 0.14 -3.13
C SER A 379 13.01 0.90 -2.22
N PHE A 380 12.93 2.22 -2.22
CA PHE A 380 13.77 3.06 -1.36
C PHE A 380 13.58 2.73 0.13
N SER A 381 12.34 2.59 0.58
CA SER A 381 12.04 2.31 1.99
C SER A 381 12.64 0.98 2.48
N ARG A 382 12.63 -0.07 1.65
CA ARG A 382 13.23 -1.37 1.96
C ARG A 382 14.76 -1.34 1.87
N LEU A 383 15.33 -0.70 0.84
CA LEU A 383 16.79 -0.54 0.72
C LEU A 383 17.36 0.27 1.88
N ARG A 384 16.70 1.36 2.27
CA ARG A 384 17.10 2.16 3.42
C ARG A 384 17.22 1.31 4.67
N ARG A 385 16.25 0.45 4.97
CA ARG A 385 16.29 -0.46 6.12
C ARG A 385 17.41 -1.49 6.00
N LEU A 386 17.63 -2.06 4.82
CA LEU A 386 18.75 -2.98 4.58
C LEU A 386 20.09 -2.31 4.87
N ILE A 387 20.30 -1.08 4.39
CA ILE A 387 21.53 -0.32 4.62
C ILE A 387 21.70 -0.02 6.11
N ASP A 388 20.67 0.50 6.76
CA ASP A 388 20.72 0.86 8.18
C ASP A 388 21.00 -0.38 9.06
N TRP A 389 20.27 -1.47 8.85
CA TRP A 389 20.42 -2.70 9.65
C TRP A 389 21.73 -3.43 9.39
N GLN A 390 22.25 -3.46 8.15
CA GLN A 390 23.56 -4.01 7.85
C GLN A 390 24.68 -3.16 8.46
N THR A 391 24.52 -1.83 8.47
CA THR A 391 25.46 -0.92 9.13
C THR A 391 25.49 -1.16 10.63
N GLU A 392 24.34 -1.28 11.28
CA GLU A 392 24.22 -1.56 12.72
C GLU A 392 24.71 -2.96 13.09
N SER A 393 24.65 -3.90 12.16
CA SER A 393 25.19 -5.26 12.32
C SER A 393 26.71 -5.32 12.06
N GLY A 394 27.33 -4.21 11.67
CA GLY A 394 28.76 -4.16 11.34
C GLY A 394 29.12 -4.77 9.99
N ASN A 395 28.14 -5.19 9.19
CA ASN A 395 28.37 -5.74 7.85
C ASN A 395 28.47 -4.60 6.81
N LEU A 396 29.51 -3.78 6.96
CA LEU A 396 29.75 -2.60 6.13
C LEU A 396 29.89 -2.91 4.62
N PRO A 397 30.52 -4.03 4.20
CA PRO A 397 30.62 -4.34 2.77
C PRO A 397 29.25 -4.54 2.12
N LEU A 398 28.31 -5.19 2.81
CA LEU A 398 26.97 -5.42 2.28
C LEU A 398 26.12 -4.13 2.33
N ALA A 399 26.25 -3.32 3.39
CA ALA A 399 25.64 -2.00 3.46
C ALA A 399 26.11 -1.12 2.29
N GLN A 400 27.42 -1.13 1.98
CA GLN A 400 27.99 -0.39 0.86
C GLN A 400 27.41 -0.88 -0.49
N LYS A 401 27.30 -2.19 -0.69
CA LYS A 401 26.69 -2.75 -1.92
C LYS A 401 25.26 -2.22 -2.15
N TYR A 402 24.44 -2.19 -1.11
CA TYR A 402 23.08 -1.63 -1.24
C TYR A 402 23.10 -0.10 -1.44
N MET A 403 24.08 0.59 -0.84
CA MET A 403 24.29 2.02 -1.07
C MET A 403 24.67 2.30 -2.53
N ASP A 404 25.55 1.50 -3.12
CA ASP A 404 25.97 1.63 -4.52
C ASP A 404 24.78 1.44 -5.47
N ILE A 405 23.87 0.50 -5.17
CA ILE A 405 22.60 0.35 -5.92
C ILE A 405 21.77 1.64 -5.80
N LEU A 406 21.61 2.18 -4.60
CA LEU A 406 20.81 3.37 -4.38
C LEU A 406 21.42 4.62 -5.02
N GLN A 407 22.74 4.71 -5.12
CA GLN A 407 23.45 5.81 -5.82
C GLN A 407 23.11 5.90 -7.30
N THR A 408 22.65 4.82 -7.93
CA THR A 408 22.17 4.84 -9.31
C THR A 408 20.75 5.40 -9.46
N SER A 409 20.07 5.71 -8.34
CA SER A 409 18.78 6.42 -8.35
C SER A 409 18.97 7.94 -8.48
N THR A 410 17.94 8.66 -8.94
CA THR A 410 18.05 10.11 -9.21
C THR A 410 17.60 11.01 -8.07
N CYS A 411 16.81 10.51 -7.12
CA CYS A 411 16.06 11.38 -6.18
C CYS A 411 16.52 11.31 -4.72
N HIS A 412 17.38 10.35 -4.34
CA HIS A 412 17.71 10.10 -2.93
C HIS A 412 19.10 10.62 -2.51
N ASN A 413 19.71 11.50 -3.30
CA ASN A 413 21.09 11.97 -3.13
C ASN A 413 21.39 12.58 -1.75
N GLN A 414 20.44 13.30 -1.15
CA GLN A 414 20.65 13.89 0.17
C GLN A 414 20.77 12.80 1.25
N TRP A 415 19.86 11.84 1.27
CA TRP A 415 19.88 10.72 2.20
C TRP A 415 21.14 9.87 2.03
N ILE A 416 21.53 9.61 0.77
CA ILE A 416 22.76 8.87 0.43
C ILE A 416 23.97 9.57 1.00
N LYS A 417 24.11 10.88 0.81
CA LYS A 417 25.24 11.66 1.33
C LYS A 417 25.34 11.57 2.85
N GLU A 418 24.23 11.78 3.55
CA GLU A 418 24.18 11.71 5.02
C GLU A 418 24.58 10.31 5.54
N ARG A 419 24.19 9.23 4.85
CA ARG A 419 24.52 7.86 5.24
C ARG A 419 25.92 7.45 4.87
N THR A 420 26.46 7.89 3.73
CA THR A 420 27.85 7.64 3.34
C THR A 420 28.80 8.24 4.37
N GLU A 421 28.54 9.44 4.86
CA GLU A 421 29.32 10.08 5.94
C GLU A 421 29.25 9.28 7.26
N ARG A 422 28.13 8.63 7.53
CA ARG A 422 27.96 7.79 8.73
C ARG A 422 28.68 6.45 8.61
N ILE A 423 28.61 5.78 7.44
CA ILE A 423 29.28 4.51 7.20
C ILE A 423 30.80 4.66 7.20
N SER A 424 31.32 5.80 6.73
CA SER A 424 32.77 6.08 6.68
C SER A 424 33.39 6.38 8.05
N LYS A 425 32.58 6.69 9.09
CA LYS A 425 33.08 6.90 10.45
C LYS A 425 33.27 5.55 11.14
N PRO A 426 34.43 5.29 11.79
CA PRO A 426 34.60 4.05 12.54
C PRO A 426 33.50 3.94 13.61
N LEU A 427 32.78 2.82 13.61
CA LEU A 427 31.80 2.50 14.63
C LEU A 427 32.52 2.38 15.96
N THR A 428 32.30 3.33 16.86
CA THR A 428 32.78 3.31 18.25
C THR A 428 31.98 2.34 19.13
N THR A 429 30.97 1.67 18.55
CA THR A 429 30.19 0.64 19.25
C THR A 429 31.01 -0.62 19.40
N SER A 430 31.23 -0.99 20.66
CA SER A 430 31.76 -2.28 21.07
C SER A 430 31.18 -3.39 20.20
N LYS A 431 32.06 -4.26 19.71
CA LYS A 431 31.67 -5.58 19.25
C LYS A 431 31.04 -6.33 20.44
N GLU A 432 29.79 -6.02 20.78
CA GLU A 432 29.00 -7.01 21.47
C GLU A 432 28.92 -8.20 20.52
N ALA A 433 29.61 -9.27 20.93
CA ALA A 433 29.62 -10.51 20.20
C ALA A 433 28.15 -10.89 19.99
N TYR A 434 27.70 -10.85 18.76
CA TYR A 434 26.38 -11.35 18.39
C TYR A 434 26.27 -12.78 18.93
N LYS A 435 25.37 -13.00 19.88
CA LYS A 435 24.84 -14.35 20.10
C LYS A 435 24.22 -14.75 18.78
N GLU A 436 24.69 -15.87 18.21
CA GLU A 436 24.21 -16.39 16.94
C GLU A 436 22.68 -16.46 16.98
N ASP A 437 22.07 -15.63 16.17
CA ASP A 437 20.66 -15.66 15.89
C ASP A 437 20.44 -16.88 14.98
N PHE A 438 19.54 -17.77 15.35
CA PHE A 438 19.29 -18.96 14.56
C PHE A 438 17.99 -18.77 13.78
N ILE A 439 18.03 -19.18 12.51
CA ILE A 439 16.86 -19.16 11.63
C ILE A 439 15.94 -20.29 12.07
N ILE A 440 14.72 -19.93 12.40
CA ILE A 440 13.71 -20.85 12.85
C ILE A 440 12.59 -20.91 11.82
N ASP A 441 11.92 -22.05 11.77
CA ASP A 441 10.63 -22.14 11.10
C ASP A 441 9.64 -21.17 11.78
N ALA A 442 9.41 -20.04 11.14
CA ALA A 442 8.52 -18.99 11.61
C ALA A 442 7.03 -19.29 11.32
N SER A 443 6.67 -20.57 11.19
CA SER A 443 5.29 -21.00 10.95
C SER A 443 4.35 -20.67 12.12
N SER A 444 4.91 -20.54 13.34
CA SER A 444 4.17 -20.13 14.53
C SER A 444 4.92 -19.03 15.29
N PRO A 445 4.27 -17.88 15.56
CA PRO A 445 4.91 -16.79 16.30
C PRO A 445 5.32 -17.21 17.72
N LEU A 446 4.57 -18.07 18.39
CA LEU A 446 4.91 -18.53 19.73
C LEU A 446 6.15 -19.44 19.75
N ILE A 447 6.36 -20.24 18.70
CA ILE A 447 7.58 -21.07 18.58
C ILE A 447 8.79 -20.15 18.40
N LEU A 448 8.73 -19.16 17.49
CA LEU A 448 9.77 -18.16 17.30
C LEU A 448 10.12 -17.45 18.61
N LEU A 449 9.10 -16.94 19.32
CA LEU A 449 9.28 -16.24 20.59
C LEU A 449 9.88 -17.12 21.67
N THR A 450 9.44 -18.39 21.78
CA THR A 450 9.99 -19.37 22.74
C THR A 450 11.47 -19.57 22.49
N GLN A 451 11.88 -19.69 21.24
CA GLN A 451 13.27 -19.91 20.88
C GLN A 451 14.10 -18.63 21.08
N ALA A 452 13.53 -17.45 20.78
CA ALA A 452 14.18 -16.18 21.06
C ALA A 452 14.48 -16.00 22.56
N VAL A 453 13.50 -16.31 23.44
CA VAL A 453 13.68 -16.26 24.89
C VAL A 453 14.68 -17.30 25.40
N LYS A 454 14.71 -18.51 24.81
CA LYS A 454 15.72 -19.52 25.14
C LYS A 454 17.13 -19.10 24.75
N ALA A 455 17.27 -18.46 23.60
CA ALA A 455 18.56 -17.99 23.11
C ALA A 455 19.11 -16.81 23.93
N ASP A 456 18.22 -15.90 24.34
CA ASP A 456 18.55 -14.77 25.19
C ASP A 456 17.47 -14.56 26.27
N THR A 457 17.74 -15.11 27.45
CA THR A 457 16.85 -14.99 28.63
C THR A 457 16.73 -13.56 29.17
N THR A 458 17.61 -12.64 28.76
CA THR A 458 17.57 -11.22 29.14
C THR A 458 16.68 -10.39 28.21
N ASN A 459 16.24 -10.98 27.09
CA ASN A 459 15.40 -10.28 26.11
C ASN A 459 13.96 -10.11 26.64
N ARG A 460 13.75 -9.04 27.39
CA ARG A 460 12.47 -8.72 28.01
C ARG A 460 11.35 -8.53 26.98
N LYS A 461 11.65 -7.91 25.83
CA LYS A 461 10.66 -7.70 24.77
C LYS A 461 10.12 -9.02 24.23
N ALA A 462 11.00 -9.99 23.96
CA ALA A 462 10.59 -11.32 23.51
C ALA A 462 9.80 -12.07 24.59
N LEU A 463 10.21 -11.96 25.85
CA LEU A 463 9.51 -12.58 26.97
C LEU A 463 8.09 -12.02 27.15
N ASP A 464 7.92 -10.70 27.14
CA ASP A 464 6.61 -10.08 27.29
C ASP A 464 5.68 -10.44 26.11
N TYR A 465 6.20 -10.50 24.90
CA TYR A 465 5.44 -11.01 23.75
C TYR A 465 5.01 -12.45 23.92
N LEU A 466 5.93 -13.32 24.35
CA LEU A 466 5.65 -14.75 24.56
C LEU A 466 4.57 -14.95 25.64
N LEU A 467 4.75 -14.34 26.80
CA LEU A 467 3.81 -14.47 27.91
C LEU A 467 2.41 -13.91 27.54
N CYS A 468 2.37 -12.74 26.90
CA CYS A 468 1.11 -12.16 26.43
C CYS A 468 0.46 -13.00 25.33
N GLY A 469 1.24 -13.59 24.42
CA GLY A 469 0.73 -14.50 23.39
C GLY A 469 0.09 -15.75 23.97
N VAL A 470 0.75 -16.39 24.94
CA VAL A 470 0.21 -17.58 25.62
C VAL A 470 -1.06 -17.24 26.45
N LEU A 471 -1.13 -16.04 27.03
CA LEU A 471 -2.35 -15.53 27.67
C LEU A 471 -3.50 -15.33 26.68
N LEU A 472 -3.21 -14.85 25.46
CA LEU A 472 -4.22 -14.72 24.40
C LEU A 472 -4.78 -16.08 23.97
N ASP A 473 -3.97 -17.15 23.99
CA ASP A 473 -4.42 -18.52 23.72
C ASP A 473 -5.09 -19.18 24.93
N LYS A 474 -5.18 -18.46 26.06
CA LYS A 474 -5.77 -18.94 27.30
C LYS A 474 -5.07 -20.20 27.89
N ASP A 475 -3.81 -20.45 27.50
CA ASP A 475 -2.99 -21.52 28.06
C ASP A 475 -2.33 -21.10 29.38
N LEU A 476 -3.10 -21.18 30.45
CA LEU A 476 -2.65 -20.81 31.80
C LEU A 476 -1.50 -21.68 32.32
N LYS A 477 -1.47 -22.98 31.96
CA LYS A 477 -0.36 -23.86 32.37
C LYS A 477 0.92 -23.49 31.65
N GLY A 478 0.84 -23.27 30.34
CA GLY A 478 1.95 -22.79 29.53
C GLY A 478 2.47 -21.45 30.05
N PHE A 479 1.56 -20.48 30.31
CA PHE A 479 1.91 -19.21 30.92
C PHE A 479 2.69 -19.35 32.23
N TYR A 480 2.15 -20.12 33.20
CA TYR A 480 2.79 -20.25 34.51
C TYR A 480 4.17 -20.93 34.42
N ASN A 481 4.30 -21.95 33.56
CA ASN A 481 5.58 -22.64 33.37
C ASN A 481 6.65 -21.69 32.77
N LEU A 482 6.30 -20.93 31.74
CA LEU A 482 7.19 -19.97 31.12
C LEU A 482 7.50 -18.79 32.06
N PHE A 483 6.49 -18.29 32.76
CA PHE A 483 6.64 -17.24 33.75
C PHE A 483 7.61 -17.65 34.85
N ARG A 484 7.41 -18.83 35.47
CA ARG A 484 8.29 -19.34 36.49
C ARG A 484 9.72 -19.56 36.00
N GLN A 485 9.88 -19.95 34.74
CA GLN A 485 11.19 -20.28 34.18
C GLN A 485 12.00 -19.02 33.79
N TYR A 486 11.35 -18.01 33.29
CA TYR A 486 12.05 -16.88 32.64
C TYR A 486 11.77 -15.52 33.28
N PHE A 487 10.71 -15.34 34.07
CA PHE A 487 10.43 -14.05 34.67
C PHE A 487 11.38 -13.80 35.85
N PRO A 488 12.10 -12.65 35.88
CA PRO A 488 13.09 -12.38 36.91
C PRO A 488 12.47 -12.27 38.31
N LEU A 489 13.05 -12.94 39.27
CA LEU A 489 12.63 -12.84 40.67
C LEU A 489 12.94 -11.45 41.25
N GLY A 490 11.96 -10.88 41.93
CA GLY A 490 12.10 -9.57 42.58
C GLY A 490 11.72 -8.37 41.69
N GLU A 491 11.43 -8.60 40.41
CA GLU A 491 10.85 -7.53 39.57
C GLU A 491 9.37 -7.30 39.86
N ALA A 492 8.91 -6.05 39.63
CA ALA A 492 7.49 -5.73 39.72
C ALA A 492 6.68 -6.51 38.65
N ILE A 493 5.68 -7.23 39.08
CA ILE A 493 4.83 -8.05 38.19
C ILE A 493 3.79 -7.15 37.52
N PRO A 494 3.77 -7.07 36.18
CA PRO A 494 2.75 -6.33 35.42
C PRO A 494 1.33 -6.77 35.78
N ILE A 495 0.36 -5.85 35.65
CA ILE A 495 -1.01 -6.07 36.14
C ILE A 495 -1.66 -7.31 35.51
N HIS A 496 -1.55 -7.50 34.19
CA HIS A 496 -2.18 -8.65 33.53
C HIS A 496 -1.52 -9.99 33.90
N TYR A 497 -0.25 -9.99 34.29
CA TYR A 497 0.39 -11.20 34.82
C TYR A 497 -0.09 -11.50 36.24
N GLN A 498 -0.29 -10.47 37.11
CA GLN A 498 -0.91 -10.66 38.41
C GLN A 498 -2.32 -11.23 38.29
N GLU A 499 -3.10 -10.68 37.34
CA GLU A 499 -4.44 -11.16 37.02
C GLU A 499 -4.44 -12.61 36.57
N ALA A 500 -3.48 -13.01 35.71
CA ALA A 500 -3.32 -14.38 35.24
C ALA A 500 -2.91 -15.34 36.38
N LEU A 501 -2.00 -14.91 37.26
CA LEU A 501 -1.57 -15.73 38.42
C LEU A 501 -2.74 -16.04 39.38
N LEU A 502 -3.66 -15.10 39.59
CA LEU A 502 -4.88 -15.33 40.37
C LEU A 502 -5.80 -16.37 39.70
N VAL A 503 -5.91 -16.34 38.38
CA VAL A 503 -6.68 -17.33 37.63
C VAL A 503 -5.97 -18.71 37.66
N VAL A 504 -4.63 -18.75 37.62
CA VAL A 504 -3.86 -19.98 37.79
C VAL A 504 -4.14 -20.62 39.15
N ASP A 505 -4.13 -19.86 40.25
CA ASP A 505 -4.45 -20.39 41.57
C ASP A 505 -5.89 -20.90 41.67
N LEU A 506 -6.85 -20.22 41.01
CA LEU A 506 -8.23 -20.68 40.99
C LEU A 506 -8.39 -22.02 40.24
N MET A 507 -7.73 -22.13 39.07
CA MET A 507 -7.88 -23.30 38.18
C MET A 507 -6.96 -24.46 38.59
N PHE A 508 -5.81 -24.19 39.20
CA PHE A 508 -4.77 -25.14 39.56
C PHE A 508 -4.22 -24.86 40.98
N PRO A 509 -5.02 -25.06 42.05
CA PRO A 509 -4.65 -24.64 43.42
C PRO A 509 -3.34 -25.27 43.93
N HIS A 510 -2.98 -26.45 43.41
CA HIS A 510 -1.75 -27.15 43.78
C HIS A 510 -0.46 -26.45 43.32
N LEU A 511 -0.54 -25.45 42.40
CA LEU A 511 0.61 -24.70 41.92
C LEU A 511 1.02 -23.56 42.85
N GLU A 512 0.13 -23.13 43.75
CA GLU A 512 0.35 -22.03 44.72
C GLU A 512 1.02 -20.78 44.06
N ALA A 513 0.53 -20.36 42.87
CA ALA A 513 1.21 -19.40 42.05
C ALA A 513 1.38 -18.03 42.74
N THR A 514 0.35 -17.55 43.44
CA THR A 514 0.42 -16.26 44.15
C THR A 514 1.18 -16.31 45.48
N ARG A 515 1.49 -17.53 45.98
CA ARG A 515 2.41 -17.71 47.10
C ARG A 515 3.85 -17.48 46.65
N ASN A 516 4.19 -18.01 45.49
CA ASN A 516 5.52 -17.88 44.92
C ASN A 516 5.77 -16.48 44.30
N TYR A 517 4.71 -15.88 43.76
CA TYR A 517 4.75 -14.58 43.10
C TYR A 517 3.65 -13.69 43.67
N PRO A 518 3.94 -12.86 44.69
CA PRO A 518 2.95 -12.09 45.40
C PRO A 518 2.28 -11.04 44.50
N VAL A 519 0.97 -11.05 44.48
CA VAL A 519 0.13 -10.07 43.77
C VAL A 519 -0.27 -8.92 44.69
N THR A 520 -0.57 -7.77 44.14
CA THR A 520 -0.99 -6.59 44.90
C THR A 520 -2.35 -6.83 45.59
N PRO A 521 -2.53 -6.31 46.82
CA PRO A 521 -3.83 -6.45 47.53
C PRO A 521 -5.01 -5.90 46.73
N THR A 522 -4.79 -4.80 45.97
CA THR A 522 -5.79 -4.20 45.11
C THR A 522 -6.23 -5.12 43.97
N CYS A 523 -5.30 -5.84 43.35
CA CYS A 523 -5.61 -6.81 42.31
C CYS A 523 -6.40 -8.02 42.87
N ARG A 524 -6.05 -8.51 44.08
CA ARG A 524 -6.75 -9.59 44.75
C ARG A 524 -8.19 -9.21 45.09
N LEU A 525 -8.42 -8.04 45.71
CA LEU A 525 -9.77 -7.56 46.06
C LEU A 525 -10.63 -7.37 44.79
N ALA A 526 -10.05 -6.85 43.74
CA ALA A 526 -10.74 -6.71 42.45
C ALA A 526 -11.14 -8.05 41.83
N PHE A 527 -10.30 -9.10 41.99
CA PHE A 527 -10.62 -10.45 41.53
C PHE A 527 -11.73 -11.10 42.34
N GLU A 528 -11.76 -10.89 43.67
CA GLU A 528 -12.82 -11.37 44.55
C GLU A 528 -14.17 -10.71 44.16
N ASP A 529 -14.21 -9.39 43.97
CA ASP A 529 -15.41 -8.69 43.51
C ASP A 529 -15.86 -9.15 42.10
N PHE A 530 -14.93 -9.39 41.20
CA PHE A 530 -15.24 -10.00 39.91
C PHE A 530 -15.91 -11.36 40.05
N GLY A 531 -15.43 -12.22 40.98
CA GLY A 531 -16.02 -13.54 41.29
C GLY A 531 -17.45 -13.43 41.78
N VAL A 532 -17.74 -12.46 42.69
CA VAL A 532 -19.09 -12.21 43.22
C VAL A 532 -20.03 -11.78 42.06
N LEU A 533 -19.58 -10.87 41.21
CA LEU A 533 -20.39 -10.42 40.06
C LEU A 533 -20.60 -11.56 39.03
N MET A 534 -19.61 -12.40 38.81
CA MET A 534 -19.71 -13.56 37.92
C MET A 534 -20.77 -14.57 38.38
N SER A 535 -20.91 -14.79 39.70
CA SER A 535 -21.93 -15.68 40.25
C SER A 535 -23.37 -15.22 40.05
N GLN A 536 -23.56 -13.94 39.74
CA GLN A 536 -24.86 -13.29 39.53
C GLN A 536 -25.21 -13.11 38.03
N ARG A 537 -24.42 -13.67 37.11
CA ARG A 537 -24.76 -13.58 35.67
C ARG A 537 -26.10 -14.26 35.37
N PRO A 538 -26.84 -13.80 34.32
CA PRO A 538 -26.49 -12.75 33.35
C PRO A 538 -26.78 -11.30 33.80
N ASN A 539 -27.39 -11.09 34.96
CA ASN A 539 -27.88 -9.76 35.41
C ASN A 539 -26.75 -8.72 35.57
N THR A 540 -25.51 -9.17 35.75
CA THR A 540 -24.32 -8.34 36.00
C THR A 540 -23.42 -8.16 34.79
N ASP A 541 -23.76 -8.70 33.62
CA ASP A 541 -22.91 -8.66 32.44
C ASP A 541 -22.50 -7.23 32.03
N HIS A 542 -23.39 -6.27 32.15
CA HIS A 542 -23.09 -4.87 31.88
C HIS A 542 -22.06 -4.29 32.87
N VAL A 543 -22.23 -4.58 34.16
CA VAL A 543 -21.30 -4.13 35.22
C VAL A 543 -19.94 -4.77 35.05
N LEU A 544 -19.89 -6.09 34.76
CA LEU A 544 -18.67 -6.82 34.50
C LEU A 544 -17.89 -6.21 33.33
N ARG A 545 -18.58 -5.90 32.23
CA ARG A 545 -17.97 -5.26 31.07
C ARG A 545 -17.44 -3.87 31.38
N GLN A 546 -18.20 -3.06 32.10
CA GLN A 546 -17.82 -1.69 32.41
C GLN A 546 -16.65 -1.64 33.41
N LYS A 547 -16.64 -2.48 34.44
CA LYS A 547 -15.65 -2.44 35.51
C LYS A 547 -14.39 -3.26 35.21
N TYR A 548 -14.54 -4.40 34.55
CA TYR A 548 -13.48 -5.40 34.36
C TYR A 548 -13.20 -5.74 32.90
N GLY A 549 -13.82 -5.06 31.94
CA GLY A 549 -13.67 -5.32 30.50
C GLY A 549 -12.24 -5.29 29.97
N ASN A 550 -11.33 -4.65 30.71
CA ASN A 550 -9.91 -4.46 30.37
C ASN A 550 -8.97 -5.40 31.15
N THR A 551 -9.51 -6.41 31.84
CA THR A 551 -8.73 -7.36 32.64
C THR A 551 -8.54 -8.69 31.90
N TYR A 552 -7.48 -9.43 32.29
CA TYR A 552 -7.26 -10.77 31.78
C TYR A 552 -8.40 -11.73 32.14
N TRP A 553 -8.95 -11.66 33.39
CA TRP A 553 -10.05 -12.55 33.78
C TRP A 553 -11.33 -12.29 32.98
N TYR A 554 -11.65 -11.05 32.63
CA TYR A 554 -12.77 -10.77 31.73
C TYR A 554 -12.53 -11.39 30.34
N TYR A 555 -11.30 -11.27 29.81
CA TYR A 555 -10.89 -11.91 28.57
C TYR A 555 -10.98 -13.44 28.68
N GLY A 556 -10.44 -14.02 29.75
CA GLY A 556 -10.38 -15.47 29.95
C GLY A 556 -11.73 -16.15 30.09
N PHE A 557 -12.64 -15.54 30.87
CA PHE A 557 -13.93 -16.14 31.24
C PHE A 557 -15.13 -15.69 30.42
N ILE A 558 -15.10 -14.48 29.84
CA ILE A 558 -16.29 -13.86 29.24
C ILE A 558 -16.11 -13.62 27.73
N ARG A 559 -14.97 -13.13 27.29
CA ARG A 559 -14.75 -12.94 25.85
C ARG A 559 -14.65 -14.32 25.19
N THR A 560 -15.65 -14.64 24.38
CA THR A 560 -15.56 -15.78 23.45
C THR A 560 -14.61 -15.43 22.32
N ALA A 561 -13.80 -16.39 21.92
CA ALA A 561 -12.85 -16.26 20.82
C ALA A 561 -13.57 -15.98 19.49
#